data_75b49a2d0253dab71d3d0e9d0649f24c
#
_entry.id   75b49a2d0253dab71d3d0e9d0649f24c
#
_cell.length_a   1.000
_cell.length_b   1.000
_cell.length_c   1.000
_cell.angle_alpha   90.00
_cell.angle_beta   90.00
_cell.angle_gamma   90.00
#
_symmetry.space_group_name_H-M   'P 1'
#
loop_
_entity.id
_entity.type
_entity.pdbx_description
1 polymer ?
#
loop_
_entity_poly.entity_id
_entity_poly.type
_entity_poly.pdbx_seq_one_letter_code
_entity_poly.pdbx_strand_id
1 'polypeptide(L)'
;MPAAELTRGLDQNADPRLILALDVPARADAESMVERLGDSVLFYKIGLQLLAGGGMEMAKDLKRRGRQVFLDWKLHDIGATVEKATAAIVATGACDLLTVHAEPQVMAAAVRGRAGQVGAKIIGVTVLTSLSQADVEEIGYAQTIEALVELRVRQAIDAGIDGIVTSPREAAVARRIGGPKFIVVTPGVRPGWAKADDQARAATPVEALTAGASHIVIGRPVTAANDPRAAAFNVAAEMAGV
;
A
#
# COMPACT_ATOMS: atom_id res chain seq x y z
N MET A 1 -25.93 -3.05 -8.45
CA MET A 1 -25.99 -1.70 -7.82
C MET A 1 -24.84 -0.88 -8.35
N PRO A 2 -25.04 0.29 -8.96
CA PRO A 2 -23.94 1.12 -9.45
C PRO A 2 -23.14 1.69 -8.25
N ALA A 3 -21.82 1.79 -8.42
CA ALA A 3 -20.88 2.24 -7.37
C ALA A 3 -21.21 3.62 -6.74
N ALA A 4 -22.00 4.42 -7.42
CA ALA A 4 -22.44 5.74 -6.93
C ALA A 4 -23.48 5.71 -5.79
N GLU A 5 -24.14 4.57 -5.54
CA GLU A 5 -25.10 4.46 -4.42
C GLU A 5 -24.47 4.01 -3.10
N LEU A 6 -23.28 3.38 -3.15
CA LEU A 6 -22.55 2.93 -1.96
C LEU A 6 -21.85 4.08 -1.19
N THR A 7 -21.72 5.25 -1.82
CA THR A 7 -21.03 6.40 -1.20
C THR A 7 -21.97 7.33 -0.41
N ARG A 8 -23.28 7.05 -0.37
CA ARG A 8 -24.22 7.85 0.45
C ARG A 8 -24.05 7.50 1.92
N GLY A 9 -23.35 8.38 2.65
CA GLY A 9 -23.11 8.27 4.09
C GLY A 9 -21.63 8.22 4.48
N LEU A 10 -20.71 8.24 3.52
CA LEU A 10 -19.30 8.42 3.82
C LEU A 10 -19.02 9.86 4.21
N ASP A 11 -18.19 10.05 5.23
CA ASP A 11 -17.76 11.39 5.64
C ASP A 11 -17.04 12.06 4.46
N GLN A 12 -17.50 13.25 4.06
CA GLN A 12 -16.98 13.98 2.90
C GLN A 12 -15.50 14.39 3.05
N ASN A 13 -14.95 14.25 4.26
CA ASN A 13 -13.56 14.56 4.57
C ASN A 13 -12.60 13.36 4.44
N ALA A 14 -13.08 12.16 4.17
CA ALA A 14 -12.23 11.00 3.97
C ALA A 14 -11.56 11.04 2.58
N ASP A 15 -10.24 10.92 2.52
CA ASP A 15 -9.48 10.92 1.27
C ASP A 15 -9.19 9.48 0.81
N PRO A 16 -9.64 9.04 -0.38
CA PRO A 16 -9.41 7.69 -0.88
C PRO A 16 -7.94 7.38 -1.20
N ARG A 17 -7.07 8.41 -1.25
CA ARG A 17 -5.62 8.23 -1.43
C ARG A 17 -4.91 7.86 -0.13
N LEU A 18 -5.58 8.01 1.04
CA LEU A 18 -5.04 7.60 2.33
C LEU A 18 -5.28 6.10 2.55
N ILE A 19 -4.21 5.35 2.71
CA ILE A 19 -4.23 3.94 3.14
C ILE A 19 -3.78 3.87 4.59
N LEU A 20 -4.64 3.36 5.48
CA LEU A 20 -4.29 3.14 6.87
C LEU A 20 -3.74 1.74 7.10
N ALA A 21 -2.55 1.65 7.70
CA ALA A 21 -1.94 0.38 8.04
C ALA A 21 -2.53 -0.18 9.35
N LEU A 22 -3.13 -1.37 9.28
CA LEU A 22 -3.59 -2.16 10.42
C LEU A 22 -2.47 -3.13 10.85
N ASP A 23 -1.38 -2.57 11.40
CA ASP A 23 -0.23 -3.35 11.85
C ASP A 23 -0.44 -3.72 13.34
N VAL A 24 -1.37 -4.66 13.57
CA VAL A 24 -1.76 -5.18 14.89
C VAL A 24 -1.72 -6.71 14.87
N PRO A 25 -1.50 -7.38 16.04
CA PRO A 25 -1.29 -8.83 16.09
C PRO A 25 -2.57 -9.65 15.93
N ALA A 26 -3.73 -9.12 16.30
CA ALA A 26 -4.99 -9.86 16.32
C ALA A 26 -6.10 -9.14 15.57
N ARG A 27 -7.00 -9.94 15.00
CA ARG A 27 -8.18 -9.45 14.28
C ARG A 27 -9.06 -8.55 15.14
N ALA A 28 -9.26 -8.89 16.42
CA ALA A 28 -10.07 -8.09 17.33
C ALA A 28 -9.53 -6.67 17.52
N ASP A 29 -8.20 -6.49 17.54
CA ASP A 29 -7.57 -5.18 17.63
C ASP A 29 -7.81 -4.37 16.34
N ALA A 30 -7.73 -5.05 15.17
CA ALA A 30 -8.03 -4.42 13.89
C ALA A 30 -9.50 -4.00 13.78
N GLU A 31 -10.44 -4.85 14.20
CA GLU A 31 -11.87 -4.55 14.23
C GLU A 31 -12.16 -3.34 15.13
N SER A 32 -11.63 -3.31 16.35
CA SER A 32 -11.74 -2.19 17.26
C SER A 32 -11.19 -0.89 16.67
N MET A 33 -10.05 -0.95 15.99
CA MET A 33 -9.48 0.22 15.32
C MET A 33 -10.39 0.72 14.19
N VAL A 34 -10.91 -0.16 13.35
CA VAL A 34 -11.83 0.20 12.25
C VAL A 34 -13.13 0.82 12.79
N GLU A 35 -13.66 0.33 13.92
CA GLU A 35 -14.83 0.91 14.57
C GLU A 35 -14.56 2.32 15.09
N ARG A 36 -13.40 2.53 15.74
CA ARG A 36 -13.00 3.87 16.23
C ARG A 36 -12.82 4.87 15.09
N LEU A 37 -12.34 4.44 13.93
CA LEU A 37 -12.13 5.28 12.75
C LEU A 37 -13.46 5.61 12.04
N GLY A 38 -14.43 4.69 12.07
CA GLY A 38 -15.70 4.88 11.38
C GLY A 38 -15.51 5.14 9.88
N ASP A 39 -16.04 6.24 9.39
CA ASP A 39 -16.00 6.62 7.97
C ASP A 39 -14.82 7.54 7.61
N SER A 40 -13.92 7.85 8.55
CA SER A 40 -12.77 8.72 8.30
C SER A 40 -11.68 8.06 7.43
N VAL A 41 -11.74 6.73 7.26
CA VAL A 41 -10.80 5.96 6.43
C VAL A 41 -11.57 5.01 5.52
N LEU A 42 -11.22 5.04 4.23
CA LEU A 42 -11.87 4.21 3.20
C LEU A 42 -11.00 3.04 2.76
N PHE A 43 -9.69 3.09 2.96
CA PHE A 43 -8.72 2.15 2.45
C PHE A 43 -7.79 1.65 3.56
N TYR A 44 -7.73 0.34 3.76
CA TYR A 44 -6.96 -0.29 4.83
C TYR A 44 -5.88 -1.23 4.27
N LYS A 45 -4.68 -1.18 4.84
CA LYS A 45 -3.59 -2.11 4.56
C LYS A 45 -3.54 -3.20 5.63
N ILE A 46 -3.57 -4.45 5.20
CA ILE A 46 -3.35 -5.63 6.05
C ILE A 46 -1.96 -6.16 5.74
N GLY A 47 -1.04 -5.96 6.69
CA GLY A 47 0.35 -6.38 6.60
C GLY A 47 0.59 -7.79 7.16
N LEU A 48 1.87 -8.19 7.19
CA LEU A 48 2.31 -9.52 7.64
C LEU A 48 1.97 -9.80 9.11
N GLN A 49 1.96 -8.77 9.98
CA GLN A 49 1.67 -8.95 11.40
C GLN A 49 0.26 -9.52 11.62
N LEU A 50 -0.72 -9.07 10.85
CA LEU A 50 -2.10 -9.53 10.98
C LEU A 50 -2.36 -10.81 10.15
N LEU A 51 -1.46 -11.23 9.27
CA LEU A 51 -1.65 -12.37 8.37
C LEU A 51 -2.04 -13.64 9.15
N ALA A 52 -1.26 -14.02 10.16
CA ALA A 52 -1.53 -15.17 11.00
C ALA A 52 -2.67 -14.94 12.00
N GLY A 53 -2.98 -13.68 12.32
CA GLY A 53 -4.02 -13.26 13.27
C GLY A 53 -5.41 -13.10 12.66
N GLY A 54 -5.68 -13.66 11.46
CA GLY A 54 -6.98 -13.55 10.80
C GLY A 54 -7.06 -12.46 9.72
N GLY A 55 -5.93 -12.13 9.11
CA GLY A 55 -5.84 -11.07 8.11
C GLY A 55 -6.75 -11.25 6.89
N MET A 56 -6.92 -12.48 6.39
CA MET A 56 -7.81 -12.75 5.26
C MET A 56 -9.29 -12.56 5.63
N GLU A 57 -9.70 -12.99 6.81
CA GLU A 57 -11.06 -12.81 7.30
C GLU A 57 -11.36 -11.33 7.53
N MET A 58 -10.39 -10.58 8.08
CA MET A 58 -10.50 -9.13 8.22
C MET A 58 -10.62 -8.43 6.87
N ALA A 59 -9.85 -8.85 5.87
CA ALA A 59 -9.94 -8.34 4.50
C ALA A 59 -11.35 -8.52 3.90
N LYS A 60 -11.91 -9.73 4.02
CA LYS A 60 -13.28 -10.03 3.58
C LYS A 60 -14.32 -9.17 4.30
N ASP A 61 -14.16 -8.95 5.61
CA ASP A 61 -15.07 -8.11 6.39
C ASP A 61 -15.03 -6.66 5.94
N LEU A 62 -13.85 -6.09 5.73
CA LEU A 62 -13.68 -4.74 5.21
C LEU A 62 -14.32 -4.60 3.82
N LYS A 63 -14.13 -5.56 2.92
CA LYS A 63 -14.78 -5.55 1.60
C LYS A 63 -16.30 -5.58 1.71
N ARG A 64 -16.89 -6.39 2.61
CA ARG A 64 -18.34 -6.40 2.85
C ARG A 64 -18.88 -5.08 3.37
N ARG A 65 -18.06 -4.33 4.12
CA ARG A 65 -18.37 -2.96 4.61
C ARG A 65 -18.11 -1.88 3.55
N GLY A 66 -17.81 -2.25 2.29
CA GLY A 66 -17.53 -1.30 1.20
C GLY A 66 -16.18 -0.59 1.29
N ARG A 67 -15.23 -1.10 2.11
CA ARG A 67 -13.88 -0.54 2.24
C ARG A 67 -12.96 -1.12 1.18
N GLN A 68 -11.95 -0.35 0.78
CA GLN A 68 -10.85 -0.84 -0.03
C GLN A 68 -9.82 -1.56 0.85
N VAL A 69 -9.17 -2.58 0.28
CA VAL A 69 -8.21 -3.42 1.00
C VAL A 69 -6.92 -3.57 0.21
N PHE A 70 -5.82 -3.31 0.87
CA PHE A 70 -4.46 -3.54 0.39
C PHE A 70 -3.84 -4.71 1.19
N LEU A 71 -3.67 -5.87 0.56
CA LEU A 71 -2.93 -7.00 1.14
C LEU A 71 -1.43 -6.79 0.89
N ASP A 72 -0.74 -6.33 1.91
CA ASP A 72 0.69 -6.03 1.86
C ASP A 72 1.53 -7.23 2.35
N TRP A 73 1.44 -8.35 1.61
CA TRP A 73 2.05 -9.64 1.97
C TRP A 73 3.35 -9.93 1.25
N LYS A 74 3.72 -9.10 0.29
CA LYS A 74 5.02 -9.13 -0.40
C LYS A 74 5.38 -10.52 -0.89
N LEU A 75 4.48 -11.16 -1.67
CA LEU A 75 4.71 -12.51 -2.15
C LEU A 75 6.07 -12.62 -2.83
N HIS A 76 6.87 -13.60 -2.41
CA HIS A 76 8.20 -13.85 -2.93
C HIS A 76 8.51 -15.34 -2.81
N ASP A 77 8.46 -16.05 -3.95
CA ASP A 77 8.68 -17.49 -4.04
C ASP A 77 8.99 -17.84 -5.52
N ILE A 78 9.21 -19.12 -5.81
CA ILE A 78 9.29 -19.60 -7.20
C ILE A 78 8.01 -19.28 -7.98
N GLY A 79 8.14 -19.03 -9.27
CA GLY A 79 7.05 -18.52 -10.10
C GLY A 79 5.73 -19.32 -10.01
N ALA A 80 5.81 -20.66 -10.00
CA ALA A 80 4.61 -21.50 -9.89
C ALA A 80 3.85 -21.32 -8.56
N THR A 81 4.56 -21.09 -7.46
CA THR A 81 3.97 -20.82 -6.15
C THR A 81 3.32 -19.44 -6.13
N VAL A 82 4.04 -18.40 -6.62
CA VAL A 82 3.49 -17.03 -6.69
C VAL A 82 2.25 -16.97 -7.56
N GLU A 83 2.24 -17.64 -8.72
CA GLU A 83 1.09 -17.70 -9.62
C GLU A 83 -0.13 -18.29 -8.93
N LYS A 84 0.01 -19.45 -8.30
CA LYS A 84 -1.09 -20.13 -7.58
C LYS A 84 -1.55 -19.35 -6.35
N ALA A 85 -0.63 -18.77 -5.58
CA ALA A 85 -0.95 -17.94 -4.42
C ALA A 85 -1.73 -16.69 -4.84
N THR A 86 -1.27 -16.00 -5.89
CA THR A 86 -1.96 -14.83 -6.44
C THR A 86 -3.37 -15.21 -6.92
N ALA A 87 -3.52 -16.30 -7.68
CA ALA A 87 -4.82 -16.78 -8.15
C ALA A 87 -5.78 -17.06 -6.99
N ALA A 88 -5.30 -17.76 -5.96
CA ALA A 88 -6.09 -18.10 -4.79
C ALA A 88 -6.53 -16.84 -4.00
N ILE A 89 -5.62 -15.88 -3.79
CA ILE A 89 -5.92 -14.63 -3.08
C ILE A 89 -6.94 -13.80 -3.87
N VAL A 90 -6.69 -13.57 -5.15
CA VAL A 90 -7.56 -12.73 -5.99
C VAL A 90 -8.96 -13.33 -6.14
N ALA A 91 -9.06 -14.66 -6.23
CA ALA A 91 -10.34 -15.38 -6.28
C ALA A 91 -11.24 -15.15 -5.05
N THR A 92 -10.67 -14.75 -3.91
CA THR A 92 -11.46 -14.41 -2.71
C THR A 92 -12.25 -13.11 -2.86
N GLY A 93 -11.88 -12.23 -3.78
CA GLY A 93 -12.41 -10.86 -3.90
C GLY A 93 -12.07 -9.96 -2.70
N ALA A 94 -11.13 -10.38 -1.84
CA ALA A 94 -10.85 -9.72 -0.57
C ALA A 94 -9.86 -8.55 -0.66
N CYS A 95 -9.30 -8.24 -1.84
CA CYS A 95 -8.35 -7.15 -1.99
C CYS A 95 -8.53 -6.33 -3.27
N ASP A 96 -8.13 -5.07 -3.19
CA ASP A 96 -8.00 -4.15 -4.31
C ASP A 96 -6.54 -4.01 -4.75
N LEU A 97 -5.60 -4.07 -3.79
CA LEU A 97 -4.16 -4.11 -4.05
C LEU A 97 -3.53 -5.35 -3.38
N LEU A 98 -2.58 -5.98 -4.08
CA LEU A 98 -1.76 -7.08 -3.56
C LEU A 98 -0.30 -6.81 -3.88
N THR A 99 0.61 -6.89 -2.88
CA THR A 99 2.04 -6.75 -3.11
C THR A 99 2.73 -8.06 -3.43
N VAL A 100 3.69 -7.94 -4.34
CA VAL A 100 4.73 -8.93 -4.62
C VAL A 100 6.10 -8.24 -4.59
N HIS A 101 7.21 -8.97 -4.44
CA HIS A 101 8.53 -8.38 -4.67
C HIS A 101 8.73 -8.03 -6.15
N ALA A 102 9.40 -6.89 -6.43
CA ALA A 102 9.59 -6.38 -7.79
C ALA A 102 10.74 -7.08 -8.54
N GLU A 103 10.74 -8.40 -8.53
CA GLU A 103 11.62 -9.23 -9.34
C GLU A 103 10.88 -9.72 -10.58
N PRO A 104 11.51 -9.70 -11.78
CA PRO A 104 10.80 -9.93 -13.03
C PRO A 104 9.97 -11.23 -13.07
N GLN A 105 10.56 -12.34 -12.60
CA GLN A 105 9.89 -13.65 -12.60
C GLN A 105 8.72 -13.70 -11.59
N VAL A 106 8.84 -13.00 -10.45
CA VAL A 106 7.79 -12.92 -9.41
C VAL A 106 6.62 -12.10 -9.92
N MET A 107 6.89 -10.93 -10.50
CA MET A 107 5.87 -10.05 -11.08
C MET A 107 5.12 -10.71 -12.24
N ALA A 108 5.86 -11.33 -13.18
CA ALA A 108 5.26 -12.05 -14.30
C ALA A 108 4.37 -13.22 -13.86
N ALA A 109 4.78 -13.95 -12.81
CA ALA A 109 4.00 -15.02 -12.23
C ALA A 109 2.70 -14.49 -11.57
N ALA A 110 2.78 -13.38 -10.84
CA ALA A 110 1.60 -12.74 -10.25
C ALA A 110 0.60 -12.26 -11.30
N VAL A 111 1.09 -11.70 -12.42
CA VAL A 111 0.23 -11.31 -13.55
C VAL A 111 -0.51 -12.52 -14.13
N ARG A 112 0.18 -13.66 -14.33
CA ARG A 112 -0.48 -14.90 -14.77
C ARG A 112 -1.52 -15.40 -13.76
N GLY A 113 -1.18 -15.38 -12.46
CA GLY A 113 -2.10 -15.78 -11.40
C GLY A 113 -3.35 -14.92 -11.30
N ARG A 114 -3.26 -13.63 -11.67
CA ARG A 114 -4.40 -12.73 -11.75
C ARG A 114 -5.24 -12.91 -13.02
N ALA A 115 -4.72 -13.56 -14.06
CA ALA A 115 -5.37 -13.65 -15.37
C ALA A 115 -6.83 -14.13 -15.28
N GLY A 116 -7.73 -13.42 -15.98
CA GLY A 116 -9.16 -13.72 -15.99
C GLY A 116 -9.96 -13.21 -14.78
N GLN A 117 -9.29 -12.56 -13.79
CA GLN A 117 -9.97 -12.01 -12.61
C GLN A 117 -9.94 -10.48 -12.61
N VAL A 118 -11.08 -9.87 -12.31
CA VAL A 118 -11.26 -8.41 -12.31
C VAL A 118 -11.23 -7.89 -10.86
N GLY A 119 -10.54 -6.77 -10.63
CA GLY A 119 -10.62 -6.02 -9.38
C GLY A 119 -9.29 -5.83 -8.67
N ALA A 120 -8.51 -6.88 -8.43
CA ALA A 120 -7.23 -6.75 -7.74
C ALA A 120 -6.12 -6.21 -8.66
N LYS A 121 -5.36 -5.25 -8.16
CA LYS A 121 -4.16 -4.68 -8.79
C LYS A 121 -2.91 -5.28 -8.15
N ILE A 122 -1.93 -5.65 -8.98
CA ILE A 122 -0.64 -6.18 -8.50
C ILE A 122 0.37 -5.05 -8.39
N ILE A 123 0.98 -4.92 -7.22
CA ILE A 123 1.92 -3.84 -6.89
C ILE A 123 3.28 -4.44 -6.52
N GLY A 124 4.35 -4.03 -7.21
CA GLY A 124 5.71 -4.51 -6.97
C GLY A 124 6.42 -3.71 -5.87
N VAL A 125 6.95 -4.37 -4.85
CA VAL A 125 7.79 -3.71 -3.83
C VAL A 125 9.20 -3.56 -4.38
N THR A 126 9.65 -2.32 -4.60
CA THR A 126 10.95 -2.02 -5.22
C THR A 126 12.12 -2.27 -4.27
N VAL A 127 12.38 -1.34 -3.37
CA VAL A 127 13.36 -1.45 -2.29
C VAL A 127 12.62 -1.13 -0.99
N LEU A 128 12.83 -1.93 0.04
CA LEU A 128 12.22 -1.69 1.35
C LEU A 128 12.71 -0.33 1.89
N THR A 129 11.78 0.50 2.34
CA THR A 129 12.06 1.89 2.75
C THR A 129 12.91 2.01 4.01
N SER A 130 13.09 0.92 4.74
CA SER A 130 13.98 0.81 5.90
C SER A 130 15.45 0.59 5.52
N LEU A 131 15.75 0.14 4.29
CA LEU A 131 17.12 -0.15 3.87
C LEU A 131 17.90 1.13 3.58
N SER A 132 19.12 1.18 4.10
CA SER A 132 20.13 2.15 3.73
C SER A 132 20.89 1.69 2.47
N GLN A 133 21.75 2.56 1.92
CA GLN A 133 22.61 2.18 0.79
C GLN A 133 23.58 1.04 1.18
N ALA A 134 24.12 1.09 2.41
CA ALA A 134 25.01 0.04 2.93
C ALA A 134 24.28 -1.33 3.02
N ASP A 135 23.03 -1.34 3.47
CA ASP A 135 22.22 -2.57 3.52
C ASP A 135 22.01 -3.16 2.12
N VAL A 136 21.76 -2.30 1.12
CA VAL A 136 21.57 -2.72 -0.28
C VAL A 136 22.87 -3.31 -0.86
N GLU A 137 24.00 -2.73 -0.54
CA GLU A 137 25.34 -3.26 -0.92
C GLU A 137 25.65 -4.59 -0.21
N GLU A 138 25.33 -4.71 1.08
CA GLU A 138 25.49 -5.96 1.86
C GLU A 138 24.63 -7.09 1.31
N ILE A 139 23.41 -6.78 0.82
CA ILE A 139 22.53 -7.75 0.15
C ILE A 139 23.14 -8.21 -1.20
N GLY A 140 24.09 -7.47 -1.77
CA GLY A 140 24.80 -7.83 -2.99
C GLY A 140 24.43 -7.02 -4.24
N TYR A 141 23.69 -5.92 -4.09
CA TYR A 141 23.41 -5.01 -5.21
C TYR A 141 24.54 -3.97 -5.36
N ALA A 142 25.05 -3.82 -6.58
CA ALA A 142 26.07 -2.82 -6.91
C ALA A 142 25.47 -1.43 -7.22
N GLN A 143 24.17 -1.34 -7.43
CA GLN A 143 23.48 -0.12 -7.81
C GLN A 143 23.16 0.74 -6.56
N THR A 144 23.06 2.05 -6.78
CA THR A 144 22.41 2.94 -5.80
C THR A 144 20.94 2.58 -5.63
N ILE A 145 20.34 2.93 -4.48
CA ILE A 145 18.90 2.72 -4.23
C ILE A 145 18.07 3.34 -5.36
N GLU A 146 18.39 4.55 -5.78
CA GLU A 146 17.67 5.25 -6.85
C GLU A 146 17.76 4.49 -8.18
N ALA A 147 18.96 4.06 -8.58
CA ALA A 147 19.17 3.29 -9.81
C ALA A 147 18.47 1.92 -9.77
N LEU A 148 18.47 1.26 -8.61
CA LEU A 148 17.77 -0.02 -8.42
C LEU A 148 16.25 0.18 -8.48
N VAL A 149 15.71 1.24 -7.89
CA VAL A 149 14.28 1.57 -8.00
C VAL A 149 13.91 1.86 -9.46
N GLU A 150 14.70 2.67 -10.17
CA GLU A 150 14.46 2.96 -11.59
C GLU A 150 14.44 1.67 -12.43
N LEU A 151 15.40 0.77 -12.23
CA LEU A 151 15.44 -0.55 -12.89
C LEU A 151 14.16 -1.35 -12.60
N ARG A 152 13.76 -1.44 -11.32
CA ARG A 152 12.58 -2.21 -10.90
C ARG A 152 11.27 -1.63 -11.43
N VAL A 153 11.16 -0.30 -11.55
CA VAL A 153 9.99 0.33 -12.19
C VAL A 153 9.88 -0.06 -13.66
N ARG A 154 10.99 -0.05 -14.42
CA ARG A 154 11.00 -0.51 -15.81
C ARG A 154 10.61 -2.00 -15.92
N GLN A 155 11.20 -2.85 -15.10
CA GLN A 155 10.87 -4.27 -15.02
C GLN A 155 9.39 -4.51 -14.64
N ALA A 156 8.82 -3.66 -13.78
CA ALA A 156 7.40 -3.72 -13.40
C ALA A 156 6.47 -3.42 -14.58
N ILE A 157 6.81 -2.42 -15.38
CA ILE A 157 6.09 -2.08 -16.61
C ILE A 157 6.19 -3.23 -17.62
N ASP A 158 7.39 -3.76 -17.84
CA ASP A 158 7.62 -4.87 -18.77
C ASP A 158 6.86 -6.13 -18.34
N ALA A 159 6.77 -6.39 -17.04
CA ALA A 159 6.01 -7.51 -16.47
C ALA A 159 4.48 -7.31 -16.54
N GLY A 160 4.02 -6.09 -16.78
CA GLY A 160 2.59 -5.77 -16.89
C GLY A 160 1.84 -5.69 -15.56
N ILE A 161 2.53 -5.38 -14.44
CA ILE A 161 1.87 -5.10 -13.16
C ILE A 161 1.34 -3.66 -13.12
N ASP A 162 0.44 -3.38 -12.18
CA ASP A 162 -0.31 -2.12 -12.15
C ASP A 162 0.43 -0.96 -11.48
N GLY A 163 1.49 -1.24 -10.73
CA GLY A 163 2.21 -0.20 -9.99
C GLY A 163 3.29 -0.75 -9.07
N ILE A 164 3.81 0.13 -8.22
CA ILE A 164 4.89 -0.21 -7.27
C ILE A 164 4.66 0.41 -5.89
N VAL A 165 5.36 -0.16 -4.90
CA VAL A 165 5.62 0.47 -3.61
C VAL A 165 7.04 1.02 -3.62
N THR A 166 7.20 2.30 -3.28
CA THR A 166 8.51 2.96 -3.17
C THR A 166 8.49 4.05 -2.11
N SER A 167 9.67 4.55 -1.70
CA SER A 167 9.72 5.66 -0.72
C SER A 167 9.27 6.98 -1.35
N PRO A 168 8.92 8.00 -0.52
CA PRO A 168 8.59 9.33 -1.01
C PRO A 168 9.69 9.95 -1.89
N ARG A 169 10.96 9.63 -1.61
CA ARG A 169 12.12 10.18 -2.34
C ARG A 169 12.18 9.72 -3.79
N GLU A 170 11.80 8.46 -4.05
CA GLU A 170 11.83 7.85 -5.39
C GLU A 170 10.48 7.96 -6.11
N ALA A 171 9.43 8.51 -5.48
CA ALA A 171 8.10 8.61 -6.08
C ALA A 171 8.09 9.39 -7.41
N ALA A 172 8.88 10.48 -7.50
CA ALA A 172 8.98 11.30 -8.72
C ALA A 172 9.60 10.51 -9.89
N VAL A 173 10.64 9.74 -9.62
CA VAL A 173 11.27 8.85 -10.62
C VAL A 173 10.28 7.79 -11.08
N ALA A 174 9.60 7.14 -10.15
CA ALA A 174 8.59 6.13 -10.45
C ALA A 174 7.43 6.70 -11.28
N ARG A 175 6.93 7.89 -10.93
CA ARG A 175 5.87 8.58 -11.68
C ARG A 175 6.32 8.97 -13.09
N ARG A 176 7.53 9.51 -13.24
CA ARG A 176 8.09 9.89 -14.53
C ARG A 176 8.20 8.70 -15.49
N ILE A 177 8.63 7.55 -15.00
CA ILE A 177 8.83 6.33 -15.81
C ILE A 177 7.50 5.62 -16.07
N GLY A 178 6.68 5.44 -15.04
CA GLY A 178 5.42 4.68 -15.10
C GLY A 178 4.27 5.46 -15.77
N GLY A 179 4.36 6.78 -15.84
CA GLY A 179 3.31 7.63 -16.38
C GLY A 179 2.10 7.80 -15.43
N PRO A 180 1.07 8.55 -15.84
CA PRO A 180 0.00 9.01 -14.95
C PRO A 180 -0.92 7.89 -14.44
N LYS A 181 -1.04 6.79 -15.15
CA LYS A 181 -1.90 5.65 -14.80
C LYS A 181 -1.21 4.62 -13.90
N PHE A 182 0.11 4.68 -13.78
CA PHE A 182 0.88 3.75 -12.96
C PHE A 182 0.66 4.05 -11.48
N ILE A 183 0.32 3.04 -10.69
CA ILE A 183 0.04 3.22 -9.27
C ILE A 183 1.36 3.32 -8.51
N VAL A 184 1.56 4.42 -7.77
CA VAL A 184 2.71 4.64 -6.90
C VAL A 184 2.19 4.71 -5.46
N VAL A 185 2.44 3.66 -4.68
CA VAL A 185 2.08 3.59 -3.26
C VAL A 185 3.31 3.93 -2.43
N THR A 186 3.16 4.89 -1.50
CA THR A 186 4.29 5.42 -0.75
C THR A 186 4.08 5.26 0.76
N PRO A 187 4.74 4.28 1.41
CA PRO A 187 4.80 4.18 2.86
C PRO A 187 5.87 5.12 3.43
N GLY A 188 5.92 5.21 4.76
CA GLY A 188 6.91 6.07 5.44
C GLY A 188 6.56 7.55 5.42
N VAL A 189 5.29 7.85 5.18
CA VAL A 189 4.76 9.22 5.21
C VAL A 189 4.38 9.61 6.63
N ARG A 190 4.71 10.85 7.01
CA ARG A 190 4.43 11.40 8.33
C ARG A 190 3.81 12.79 8.21
N PRO A 191 2.61 13.00 8.79
CA PRO A 191 2.02 14.34 8.90
C PRO A 191 2.97 15.28 9.66
N GLY A 192 2.95 16.57 9.29
CA GLY A 192 3.83 17.58 9.89
C GLY A 192 3.68 17.75 11.41
N TRP A 193 2.52 17.40 11.96
CA TRP A 193 2.22 17.43 13.41
C TRP A 193 2.65 16.16 14.16
N ALA A 194 3.00 15.07 13.47
CA ALA A 194 3.42 13.82 14.11
C ALA A 194 4.88 13.91 14.56
N LYS A 195 5.18 13.35 15.78
CA LYS A 195 6.55 13.30 16.30
C LYS A 195 7.46 12.52 15.33
N ALA A 196 8.71 12.98 15.22
CA ALA A 196 9.76 12.21 14.56
C ALA A 196 9.95 10.86 15.27
N ASP A 197 9.94 9.77 14.51
CA ASP A 197 10.09 8.40 14.97
C ASP A 197 11.20 7.73 14.15
N ASP A 198 11.39 6.43 14.25
CA ASP A 198 12.41 5.58 13.64
C ASP A 198 12.54 5.61 12.09
N GLN A 199 11.79 6.46 11.38
CA GLN A 199 11.87 6.59 9.92
C GLN A 199 12.80 7.73 9.48
N ALA A 200 14.04 7.38 9.14
CA ALA A 200 15.09 8.31 8.69
C ALA A 200 14.77 9.05 7.36
N ARG A 201 13.72 8.69 6.64
CA ARG A 201 13.36 9.18 5.30
C ARG A 201 11.90 9.61 5.18
N ALA A 202 11.30 10.11 6.28
CA ALA A 202 9.92 10.54 6.28
C ALA A 202 9.72 11.78 5.36
N ALA A 203 8.57 11.82 4.69
CA ALA A 203 8.04 12.99 3.99
C ALA A 203 6.61 13.26 4.49
N THR A 204 6.14 14.49 4.35
CA THR A 204 4.75 14.84 4.64
C THR A 204 3.79 14.26 3.60
N PRO A 205 2.47 14.17 3.89
CA PRO A 205 1.45 13.79 2.91
C PRO A 205 1.51 14.65 1.64
N VAL A 206 1.64 15.96 1.79
CA VAL A 206 1.75 16.92 0.68
C VAL A 206 2.98 16.64 -0.18
N GLU A 207 4.16 16.49 0.44
CA GLU A 207 5.40 16.20 -0.28
C GLU A 207 5.33 14.89 -1.07
N ALA A 208 4.78 13.83 -0.47
CA ALA A 208 4.66 12.53 -1.12
C ALA A 208 3.71 12.58 -2.34
N LEU A 209 2.55 13.23 -2.20
CA LEU A 209 1.59 13.39 -3.29
C LEU A 209 2.14 14.31 -4.40
N THR A 210 2.76 15.44 -4.05
CA THR A 210 3.40 16.34 -5.00
C THR A 210 4.53 15.65 -5.77
N ALA A 211 5.27 14.75 -5.11
CA ALA A 211 6.29 13.92 -5.77
C ALA A 211 5.69 12.85 -6.71
N GLY A 212 4.37 12.68 -6.74
CA GLY A 212 3.69 11.80 -7.68
C GLY A 212 3.16 10.49 -7.10
N ALA A 213 3.10 10.34 -5.76
CA ALA A 213 2.41 9.21 -5.15
C ALA A 213 0.91 9.22 -5.55
N SER A 214 0.36 8.04 -5.84
CA SER A 214 -1.08 7.85 -6.04
C SER A 214 -1.79 7.66 -4.71
N HIS A 215 -1.10 6.97 -3.78
CA HIS A 215 -1.59 6.67 -2.44
C HIS A 215 -0.45 6.78 -1.45
N ILE A 216 -0.77 7.19 -0.24
CA ILE A 216 0.16 7.20 0.89
C ILE A 216 -0.26 6.19 1.95
N VAL A 217 0.70 5.54 2.61
CA VAL A 217 0.43 4.61 3.71
C VAL A 217 0.85 5.24 5.02
N ILE A 218 -0.10 5.37 5.94
CA ILE A 218 0.13 5.88 7.29
C ILE A 218 -0.31 4.83 8.31
N GLY A 219 0.45 4.67 9.37
CA GLY A 219 0.17 3.76 10.50
C GLY A 219 0.11 4.53 11.81
N ARG A 220 1.15 4.41 12.64
CA ARG A 220 1.25 4.93 14.02
C ARG A 220 0.79 6.38 14.23
N PRO A 221 1.04 7.35 13.34
CA PRO A 221 0.50 8.71 13.52
C PRO A 221 -1.02 8.77 13.73
N VAL A 222 -1.76 7.82 13.14
CA VAL A 222 -3.19 7.68 13.31
C VAL A 222 -3.53 6.61 14.36
N THR A 223 -2.98 5.39 14.23
CA THR A 223 -3.39 4.26 15.06
C THR A 223 -2.99 4.40 16.53
N ALA A 224 -1.91 5.13 16.84
CA ALA A 224 -1.49 5.40 18.21
C ALA A 224 -2.01 6.75 18.77
N ALA A 225 -2.82 7.49 18.02
CA ALA A 225 -3.42 8.72 18.49
C ALA A 225 -4.50 8.46 19.56
N ASN A 226 -4.67 9.40 20.50
CA ASN A 226 -5.76 9.34 21.47
C ASN A 226 -7.12 9.31 20.78
N ASP A 227 -7.28 10.12 19.74
CA ASP A 227 -8.43 10.13 18.82
C ASP A 227 -7.97 9.79 17.40
N PRO A 228 -8.01 8.51 16.99
CA PRO A 228 -7.60 8.08 15.65
C PRO A 228 -8.47 8.68 14.53
N ARG A 229 -9.76 8.91 14.81
CA ARG A 229 -10.67 9.50 13.82
C ARG A 229 -10.29 10.95 13.51
N ALA A 230 -10.08 11.76 14.53
CA ALA A 230 -9.60 13.14 14.35
C ALA A 230 -8.21 13.17 13.66
N ALA A 231 -7.32 12.27 14.05
CA ALA A 231 -6.01 12.15 13.42
C ALA A 231 -6.09 11.80 11.92
N ALA A 232 -6.99 10.89 11.53
CA ALA A 232 -7.22 10.54 10.12
C ALA A 232 -7.76 11.74 9.31
N PHE A 233 -8.69 12.51 9.87
CA PHE A 233 -9.19 13.73 9.23
C PHE A 233 -8.10 14.80 9.08
N ASN A 234 -7.23 14.96 10.08
CA ASN A 234 -6.10 15.89 9.98
C ASN A 234 -5.14 15.50 8.83
N VAL A 235 -4.90 14.19 8.64
CA VAL A 235 -4.14 13.70 7.48
C VAL A 235 -4.85 14.02 6.17
N ALA A 236 -6.14 13.73 6.07
CA ALA A 236 -6.93 14.01 4.87
C ALA A 236 -6.96 15.52 4.55
N ALA A 237 -7.03 16.37 5.57
CA ALA A 237 -6.96 17.83 5.42
C ALA A 237 -5.60 18.30 4.86
N GLU A 238 -4.47 17.72 5.34
CA GLU A 238 -3.16 17.99 4.73
C GLU A 238 -3.11 17.56 3.25
N MET A 239 -3.74 16.42 2.89
CA MET A 239 -3.78 15.91 1.52
C MET A 239 -4.65 16.74 0.58
N ALA A 240 -5.66 17.44 1.08
CA ALA A 240 -6.58 18.25 0.26
C ALA A 240 -5.92 19.47 -0.41
N GLY A 241 -4.72 19.83 -0.01
CA GLY A 241 -3.94 20.92 -0.61
C GLY A 241 -3.21 20.56 -1.90
N VAL A 242 -3.36 19.30 -2.40
CA VAL A 242 -2.61 18.78 -3.57
C VAL A 242 -3.54 18.16 -4.58
#